data_790289636ac1d387742cdafedcb02119
#
_entry.id   790289636ac1d387742cdafedcb02119
#
_cell.length_a   1.000
_cell.length_b   1.000
_cell.length_c   1.000
_cell.angle_alpha   90.00
_cell.angle_beta   90.00
_cell.angle_gamma   90.00
#
_symmetry.space_group_name_H-M   'P 1'
#
loop_
_entity.id
_entity.type
_entity.pdbx_description
1 polymer ?
#
loop_
_entity_poly.entity_id
_entity_poly.type
_entity_poly.pdbx_seq_one_letter_code
_entity_poly.pdbx_strand_id
1 'polypeptide(L)'
;MTSPDFRFELDDDRRVLVAHGDLDEAATFELRETLAKATEQLTTGLTIDLTDVDFLPSSAIGVLATAQTTARRNGAAITFVAAPGSVSQRVLTVCGLDYAESVSES
;
A
#
# COMPACT_ATOMS: atom_id res chain seq x y z
N MET A 1 15.64 -15.08 -17.29
CA MET A 1 15.02 -13.82 -16.92
C MET A 1 14.46 -13.92 -15.49
N THR A 2 14.90 -13.04 -14.62
CA THR A 2 14.44 -13.07 -13.24
C THR A 2 13.10 -12.37 -13.11
N SER A 3 12.19 -12.97 -12.36
CA SER A 3 10.93 -12.34 -12.01
C SER A 3 11.20 -11.14 -11.10
N PRO A 4 10.37 -10.10 -11.16
CA PRO A 4 10.48 -9.02 -10.17
C PRO A 4 10.33 -9.58 -8.76
N ASP A 5 11.04 -8.96 -7.80
CA ASP A 5 10.95 -9.36 -6.40
C ASP A 5 9.71 -8.80 -5.72
N PHE A 6 8.76 -8.30 -6.48
CA PHE A 6 7.52 -7.73 -5.97
C PHE A 6 6.34 -8.18 -6.83
N ARG A 7 5.15 -8.10 -6.25
CA ARG A 7 3.90 -8.40 -6.96
C ARG A 7 2.76 -7.61 -6.32
N PHE A 8 1.86 -7.10 -7.15
CA PHE A 8 0.65 -6.44 -6.70
C PHE A 8 -0.57 -7.21 -7.20
N GLU A 9 -1.55 -7.42 -6.31
CA GLU A 9 -2.79 -8.09 -6.63
C GLU A 9 -3.95 -7.20 -6.21
N LEU A 10 -4.80 -6.81 -7.15
CA LEU A 10 -5.96 -5.99 -6.87
C LEU A 10 -7.22 -6.83 -6.85
N ASP A 11 -7.93 -6.81 -5.72
CA ASP A 11 -9.29 -7.34 -5.61
C ASP A 11 -10.23 -6.14 -5.72
N ASP A 12 -10.75 -5.92 -6.91
CA ASP A 12 -11.55 -4.73 -7.20
C ASP A 12 -12.90 -4.76 -6.50
N ASP A 13 -13.46 -5.95 -6.27
CA ASP A 13 -14.73 -6.08 -5.55
C ASP A 13 -14.62 -5.66 -4.09
N ARG A 14 -13.52 -6.04 -3.44
CA ARG A 14 -13.28 -5.71 -2.04
C ARG A 14 -12.53 -4.39 -1.87
N ARG A 15 -12.04 -3.83 -2.94
CA ARG A 15 -11.20 -2.63 -2.94
C ARG A 15 -9.95 -2.83 -2.07
N VAL A 16 -9.26 -3.94 -2.31
CA VAL A 16 -8.03 -4.28 -1.60
C VAL A 16 -6.91 -4.51 -2.60
N LEU A 17 -5.79 -3.83 -2.39
CA LEU A 17 -4.56 -4.06 -3.14
C LEU A 17 -3.59 -4.76 -2.20
N VAL A 18 -3.15 -5.98 -2.56
CA VAL A 18 -2.17 -6.72 -1.77
C VAL A 18 -0.81 -6.56 -2.42
N ALA A 19 0.17 -6.10 -1.64
CA ALA A 19 1.54 -5.97 -2.10
C ALA A 19 2.38 -7.11 -1.52
N HIS A 20 3.28 -7.66 -2.34
CA HIS A 20 4.17 -8.75 -1.95
C HIS A 20 5.60 -8.41 -2.31
N GLY A 21 6.54 -8.82 -1.46
CA GLY A 21 7.96 -8.77 -1.78
C GLY A 21 8.63 -7.45 -1.41
N ASP A 22 9.64 -7.08 -2.18
CA ASP A 22 10.47 -5.92 -1.89
C ASP A 22 9.96 -4.70 -2.65
N LEU A 23 9.59 -3.66 -1.92
CA LEU A 23 9.14 -2.41 -2.55
C LEU A 23 10.36 -1.52 -2.86
N ASP A 24 11.24 -2.03 -3.71
CA ASP A 24 12.41 -1.31 -4.18
C ASP A 24 12.00 -0.17 -5.13
N GLU A 25 12.97 0.44 -5.80
CA GLU A 25 12.70 1.58 -6.66
C GLU A 25 11.74 1.25 -7.81
N ALA A 26 11.94 0.10 -8.46
CA ALA A 26 11.07 -0.33 -9.56
C ALA A 26 9.65 -0.61 -9.04
N ALA A 27 9.53 -1.29 -7.90
CA ALA A 27 8.25 -1.57 -7.29
C ALA A 27 7.54 -0.29 -6.86
N THR A 28 8.29 0.67 -6.34
CA THR A 28 7.72 1.96 -5.90
C THR A 28 7.12 2.72 -7.08
N PHE A 29 7.81 2.70 -8.23
CA PHE A 29 7.27 3.30 -9.46
C PHE A 29 5.96 2.62 -9.86
N GLU A 30 5.95 1.29 -9.88
CA GLU A 30 4.75 0.54 -10.25
C GLU A 30 3.63 0.71 -9.23
N LEU A 31 3.97 0.81 -7.96
CA LEU A 31 2.99 1.09 -6.90
C LEU A 31 2.26 2.40 -7.18
N ARG A 32 3.00 3.45 -7.53
CA ARG A 32 2.40 4.75 -7.83
C ARG A 32 1.42 4.64 -8.99
N GLU A 33 1.81 3.94 -10.05
CA GLU A 33 0.95 3.76 -11.23
C GLU A 33 -0.27 2.92 -10.90
N THR A 34 -0.09 1.84 -10.14
CA THR A 34 -1.17 0.95 -9.74
C THR A 34 -2.18 1.69 -8.87
N LEU A 35 -1.70 2.50 -7.92
CA LEU A 35 -2.58 3.28 -7.05
C LEU A 35 -3.39 4.28 -7.86
N ALA A 36 -2.76 4.98 -8.79
CA ALA A 36 -3.47 5.97 -9.61
C ALA A 36 -4.60 5.32 -10.39
N LYS A 37 -4.35 4.16 -10.99
CA LYS A 37 -5.36 3.44 -11.76
C LYS A 37 -6.46 2.86 -10.88
N ALA A 38 -6.10 2.22 -9.78
CA ALA A 38 -7.06 1.54 -8.91
C ALA A 38 -7.98 2.52 -8.19
N THR A 39 -7.55 3.76 -8.01
CA THR A 39 -8.31 4.77 -7.26
C THR A 39 -8.81 5.92 -8.13
N GLU A 40 -8.72 5.79 -9.45
CA GLU A 40 -9.11 6.84 -10.38
C GLU A 40 -8.45 8.18 -10.00
N GLN A 41 -7.14 8.18 -9.94
CA GLN A 41 -6.31 9.34 -9.58
C GLN A 41 -6.57 9.80 -8.13
N LEU A 42 -6.68 8.83 -7.22
CA LEU A 42 -6.86 9.07 -5.78
C LEU A 42 -8.19 9.75 -5.44
N THR A 43 -9.24 9.39 -6.19
CA THR A 43 -10.59 9.90 -5.93
C THR A 43 -11.51 8.84 -5.32
N THR A 44 -11.11 7.58 -5.32
CA THR A 44 -11.89 6.49 -4.71
C THR A 44 -11.06 5.78 -3.66
N GLY A 45 -11.73 5.16 -2.68
CA GLY A 45 -11.06 4.52 -1.56
C GLY A 45 -10.39 3.20 -1.92
N LEU A 46 -9.40 2.82 -1.13
CA LEU A 46 -8.65 1.58 -1.33
C LEU A 46 -7.98 1.17 -0.03
N THR A 47 -7.97 -0.13 0.25
CA THR A 47 -7.17 -0.70 1.32
C THR A 47 -5.91 -1.30 0.71
N ILE A 48 -4.75 -1.00 1.28
CA ILE A 48 -3.48 -1.52 0.81
C ILE A 48 -2.92 -2.45 1.87
N ASP A 49 -2.87 -3.75 1.56
CA ASP A 49 -2.36 -4.76 2.50
C ASP A 49 -0.86 -4.93 2.27
N LEU A 50 -0.09 -4.56 3.27
CA LEU A 50 1.37 -4.58 3.23
C LEU A 50 1.95 -5.73 4.06
N THR A 51 1.13 -6.68 4.50
CA THR A 51 1.55 -7.77 5.37
C THR A 51 2.68 -8.61 4.76
N ASP A 52 2.62 -8.86 3.46
CA ASP A 52 3.57 -9.71 2.76
C ASP A 52 4.74 -8.95 2.13
N VAL A 53 4.92 -7.69 2.52
CA VAL A 53 6.05 -6.89 2.06
C VAL A 53 7.28 -7.20 2.91
N ASP A 54 8.40 -7.51 2.26
CA ASP A 54 9.65 -7.87 2.94
C ASP A 54 10.59 -6.68 3.13
N PHE A 55 10.43 -5.64 2.32
CA PHE A 55 11.27 -4.45 2.37
C PHE A 55 10.42 -3.23 2.03
N LEU A 56 10.35 -2.28 2.97
CA LEU A 56 9.52 -1.08 2.83
C LEU A 56 10.38 0.15 3.08
N PRO A 57 11.10 0.63 2.05
CA PRO A 57 12.03 1.74 2.21
C PRO A 57 11.30 3.09 2.29
N SER A 58 12.03 4.12 2.68
CA SER A 58 11.46 5.46 2.84
C SER A 58 10.83 6.00 1.56
N SER A 59 11.36 5.64 0.40
CA SER A 59 10.78 6.06 -0.88
C SER A 59 9.38 5.50 -1.08
N ALA A 60 9.15 4.24 -0.70
CA ALA A 60 7.84 3.62 -0.78
C ALA A 60 6.90 4.24 0.27
N ILE A 61 7.40 4.47 1.47
CA ILE A 61 6.61 5.15 2.51
C ILE A 61 6.17 6.53 2.03
N GLY A 62 7.05 7.26 1.37
CA GLY A 62 6.71 8.56 0.81
C GLY A 62 5.56 8.50 -0.19
N VAL A 63 5.57 7.51 -1.08
CA VAL A 63 4.49 7.32 -2.05
C VAL A 63 3.18 7.00 -1.32
N LEU A 64 3.22 6.09 -0.35
CA LEU A 64 2.02 5.68 0.39
C LEU A 64 1.44 6.85 1.19
N ALA A 65 2.29 7.58 1.90
CA ALA A 65 1.84 8.71 2.73
C ALA A 65 1.26 9.83 1.87
N THR A 66 1.90 10.14 0.75
CA THR A 66 1.43 11.17 -0.18
C THR A 66 0.09 10.76 -0.79
N ALA A 67 -0.04 9.50 -1.18
CA ALA A 67 -1.29 8.99 -1.76
C ALA A 67 -2.43 9.10 -0.74
N GLN A 68 -2.17 8.74 0.51
CA GLN A 68 -3.18 8.83 1.57
C GLN A 68 -3.63 10.27 1.81
N THR A 69 -2.69 11.19 1.87
CA THR A 69 -2.99 12.61 2.09
C THR A 69 -3.79 13.19 0.91
N THR A 70 -3.38 12.88 -0.30
CA THR A 70 -4.05 13.38 -1.51
C THR A 70 -5.47 12.80 -1.61
N ALA A 71 -5.62 11.51 -1.34
CA ALA A 71 -6.94 10.88 -1.36
C ALA A 71 -7.88 11.54 -0.35
N ARG A 72 -7.37 11.82 0.86
CA ARG A 72 -8.16 12.47 1.90
C ARG A 72 -8.66 13.83 1.44
N ARG A 73 -7.81 14.60 0.76
CA ARG A 73 -8.21 15.91 0.19
C ARG A 73 -9.29 15.76 -0.85
N ASN A 74 -9.32 14.63 -1.55
CA ASN A 74 -10.32 14.35 -2.58
C ASN A 74 -11.57 13.67 -2.01
N GLY A 75 -11.66 13.53 -0.68
CA GLY A 75 -12.82 12.90 -0.06
C GLY A 75 -12.77 11.38 -0.06
N ALA A 76 -11.63 10.79 -0.36
CA ALA A 76 -11.44 9.34 -0.38
C ALA A 76 -10.56 8.90 0.79
N ALA A 77 -10.58 7.60 1.09
CA ALA A 77 -9.78 7.05 2.18
C ALA A 77 -8.88 5.93 1.67
N ILE A 78 -7.58 6.04 1.95
CA ILE A 78 -6.64 4.96 1.73
C ILE A 78 -6.24 4.43 3.10
N THR A 79 -6.45 3.14 3.32
CA THR A 79 -6.18 2.47 4.59
C THR A 79 -5.05 1.47 4.39
N PHE A 80 -4.08 1.47 5.31
CA PHE A 80 -2.99 0.49 5.29
C PHE A 80 -3.32 -0.67 6.20
N VAL A 81 -2.91 -1.88 5.81
CA VAL A 81 -3.02 -3.08 6.63
C VAL A 81 -1.63 -3.70 6.77
N ALA A 82 -1.27 -4.04 7.99
CA ALA A 82 -0.01 -4.73 8.29
C ALA A 82 -0.23 -5.64 9.49
N ALA A 83 -0.07 -6.95 9.28
CA ALA A 83 -0.31 -7.93 10.33
C ALA A 83 0.69 -7.78 11.47
N PRO A 84 0.31 -8.19 12.69
CA PRO A 84 1.23 -8.14 13.83
C PRO A 84 2.52 -8.91 13.54
N GLY A 85 3.65 -8.28 13.85
CA GLY A 85 4.97 -8.89 13.66
C GLY A 85 5.53 -8.75 12.25
N SER A 86 4.79 -8.17 11.31
CA SER A 86 5.28 -7.98 9.96
C SER A 86 6.31 -6.86 9.90
N VAL A 87 7.15 -6.89 8.87
CA VAL A 87 8.12 -5.82 8.61
C VAL A 87 7.38 -4.49 8.43
N SER A 88 6.29 -4.52 7.69
CA SER A 88 5.53 -3.30 7.41
C SER A 88 4.91 -2.71 8.66
N GLN A 89 4.41 -3.55 9.58
CA GLN A 89 3.88 -3.04 10.85
C GLN A 89 4.94 -2.22 11.58
N ARG A 90 6.15 -2.77 11.67
CA ARG A 90 7.25 -2.09 12.37
C ARG A 90 7.58 -0.76 11.71
N VAL A 91 7.67 -0.75 10.38
CA VAL A 91 8.03 0.46 9.64
C VAL A 91 6.94 1.52 9.76
N LEU A 92 5.67 1.12 9.60
CA LEU A 92 4.56 2.08 9.71
C LEU A 92 4.48 2.67 11.11
N THR A 93 4.71 1.86 12.14
CA THR A 93 4.73 2.33 13.52
C THR A 93 5.82 3.36 13.74
N VAL A 94 7.03 3.09 13.25
CA VAL A 94 8.16 4.01 13.39
C VAL A 94 7.89 5.32 12.66
N CYS A 95 7.24 5.25 11.50
CA CYS A 95 6.93 6.43 10.70
C CYS A 95 5.68 7.18 11.18
N GLY A 96 4.98 6.65 12.17
CA GLY A 96 3.79 7.30 12.71
C GLY A 96 2.57 7.23 11.80
N LEU A 97 2.51 6.22 10.93
CA LEU A 97 1.37 6.02 10.03
C LEU A 97 0.40 5.01 10.64
N ASP A 98 -0.88 5.33 10.58
CA ASP A 98 -1.93 4.45 11.09
C ASP A 98 -2.10 3.23 10.18
N TYR A 99 -2.43 2.09 10.78
CA TYR A 99 -2.71 0.87 10.03
C TYR A 99 -3.68 0.00 10.81
N ALA A 100 -4.35 -0.91 10.10
CA ALA A 100 -5.14 -1.98 10.71
C ALA A 100 -4.33 -3.28 10.66
N GLU A 101 -4.66 -4.22 11.52
CA GLU A 101 -3.91 -5.48 11.61
C GLU A 101 -4.41 -6.55 10.66
N SER A 102 -5.60 -6.36 10.10
CA SER A 102 -6.16 -7.26 9.11
C SER A 102 -7.11 -6.52 8.21
N VAL A 103 -7.38 -7.10 7.03
CA VAL A 103 -8.35 -6.54 6.10
C VAL A 103 -9.75 -6.68 6.69
N SER A 104 -10.52 -5.60 6.63
CA SER A 104 -11.88 -5.62 7.13
C SER A 104 -12.78 -6.47 6.22
N GLU A 105 -13.53 -7.37 6.82
CA GLU A 105 -14.49 -8.20 6.11
C GLU A 105 -15.90 -7.70 6.41
N SER A 106 -16.43 -6.99 5.47
CA SER A 106 -17.78 -6.47 5.62
C SER A 106 -18.65 -6.89 4.45
#